data_ac078d00f6c1f1b33af57e12e86418a6
#
_entry.id   ac078d00f6c1f1b33af57e12e86418a6
#
_cell.length_a   1.000
_cell.length_b   1.000
_cell.length_c   1.000
_cell.angle_alpha   90.00
_cell.angle_beta   90.00
_cell.angle_gamma   90.00
#
_symmetry.space_group_name_H-M   'P 1'
#
loop_
_entity.id
_entity.type
_entity.pdbx_description
1 polymer ?
#
loop_
_entity_poly.entity_id
_entity_poly.type
_entity_poly.pdbx_seq_one_letter_code
_entity_poly.pdbx_strand_id
1 'polypeptide(L)'
;MNNNELWFAELSGLILTHFKTRLKKLIPDGQFRKLKITTSNSDIAPTELPAIWLEEVSSIETGENLDNTSINAVLETVQITVFHNGQMKDVKRLMNASVLAMKQMRFGAVMTPIYTTTHEMKTGVARFRRIIGEGDSF
;
A
#
# COMPACT_ATOMS: atom_id res chain seq x y z
N MET A 1 7.70 -25.50 5.70
CA MET A 1 7.49 -24.65 4.52
C MET A 1 6.86 -25.47 3.40
N ASN A 2 5.84 -24.94 2.78
CA ASN A 2 5.17 -25.61 1.67
C ASN A 2 5.96 -25.38 0.38
N ASN A 3 6.54 -26.45 -0.18
CA ASN A 3 7.38 -26.35 -1.39
C ASN A 3 6.58 -25.96 -2.64
N ASN A 4 5.25 -26.00 -2.58
CA ASN A 4 4.37 -25.61 -3.68
C ASN A 4 3.97 -24.15 -3.63
N GLU A 5 4.36 -23.44 -2.59
CA GLU A 5 4.01 -22.03 -2.42
C GLU A 5 4.99 -21.14 -3.19
N LEU A 6 4.45 -20.22 -3.97
CA LEU A 6 5.27 -19.26 -4.70
C LEU A 6 5.73 -18.15 -3.76
N TRP A 7 6.97 -17.69 -3.95
CA TRP A 7 7.59 -16.70 -3.06
C TRP A 7 6.79 -15.39 -2.96
N PHE A 8 6.05 -15.03 -3.99
CA PHE A 8 5.27 -13.80 -3.98
C PHE A 8 3.88 -13.94 -3.34
N ALA A 9 3.50 -15.14 -2.89
CA ALA A 9 2.19 -15.36 -2.26
C ALA A 9 2.01 -14.53 -0.98
N GLU A 10 3.10 -14.26 -0.26
CA GLU A 10 3.10 -13.48 0.97
C GLU A 10 3.42 -11.99 0.75
N LEU A 11 3.51 -11.57 -0.52
CA LEU A 11 4.04 -10.26 -0.86
C LEU A 11 3.19 -9.11 -0.31
N SER A 12 1.87 -9.22 -0.39
CA SER A 12 0.98 -8.18 0.11
C SER A 12 1.13 -7.97 1.63
N GLY A 13 1.34 -9.06 2.38
CA GLY A 13 1.57 -8.98 3.82
C GLY A 13 2.91 -8.33 4.16
N LEU A 14 3.95 -8.64 3.40
CA LEU A 14 5.27 -8.02 3.56
C LEU A 14 5.20 -6.52 3.26
N ILE A 15 4.55 -6.15 2.19
CA ILE A 15 4.39 -4.74 1.82
C ILE A 15 3.64 -4.00 2.91
N LEU A 16 2.55 -4.55 3.43
CA LEU A 16 1.77 -3.95 4.51
C LEU A 16 2.62 -3.73 5.76
N THR A 17 3.39 -4.74 6.17
CA THR A 17 4.23 -4.67 7.36
C THR A 17 5.28 -3.56 7.24
N HIS A 18 5.97 -3.52 6.11
CA HIS A 18 7.00 -2.50 5.87
C HIS A 18 6.39 -1.10 5.71
N PHE A 19 5.23 -1.01 5.08
CA PHE A 19 4.50 0.25 4.96
C PHE A 19 4.15 0.83 6.34
N LYS A 20 3.59 0.01 7.22
CA LYS A 20 3.25 0.43 8.58
C LYS A 20 4.48 0.91 9.35
N THR A 21 5.58 0.18 9.25
CA THR A 21 6.83 0.52 9.94
C THR A 21 7.34 1.89 9.50
N ARG A 22 7.33 2.16 8.19
CA ARG A 22 7.79 3.43 7.66
C ARG A 22 6.84 4.56 7.98
N LEU A 23 5.54 4.30 7.87
CA LEU A 23 4.51 5.30 8.15
C LEU A 23 4.58 5.76 9.61
N LYS A 24 4.84 4.83 10.53
CA LYS A 24 4.99 5.14 11.96
C LYS A 24 6.09 6.18 12.21
N LYS A 25 7.12 6.19 11.39
CA LYS A 25 8.22 7.16 11.50
C LYS A 25 7.91 8.51 10.84
N LEU A 26 6.90 8.55 9.98
CA LEU A 26 6.57 9.73 9.18
C LEU A 26 5.43 10.56 9.74
N ILE A 27 4.63 10.01 10.64
CA ILE A 27 3.53 10.71 11.28
C ILE A 27 3.68 10.68 12.80
N PRO A 28 3.16 11.70 13.52
CA PRO A 28 3.23 11.74 14.99
C PRO A 28 2.56 10.53 15.63
N ASP A 29 3.14 10.02 16.71
CA ASP A 29 2.67 8.83 17.43
C ASP A 29 1.18 8.85 17.74
N GLY A 30 0.67 9.98 18.25
CA GLY A 30 -0.73 10.10 18.61
C GLY A 30 -1.66 9.96 17.42
N GLN A 31 -1.24 10.43 16.24
CA GLN A 31 -2.02 10.30 15.01
C GLN A 31 -1.91 8.88 14.46
N PHE A 32 -0.73 8.28 14.50
CA PHE A 32 -0.53 6.91 14.03
C PHE A 32 -1.39 5.91 14.79
N ARG A 33 -1.49 6.08 16.12
CA ARG A 33 -2.27 5.15 16.96
C ARG A 33 -3.75 5.15 16.61
N LYS A 34 -4.28 6.27 16.14
CA LYS A 34 -5.69 6.42 15.76
C LYS A 34 -5.98 5.90 14.36
N LEU A 35 -4.93 5.61 13.59
CA LEU A 35 -5.04 5.26 12.19
C LEU A 35 -5.30 3.77 12.03
N LYS A 36 -6.36 3.42 11.31
CA LYS A 36 -6.65 2.05 10.91
C LYS A 36 -5.98 1.78 9.57
N ILE A 37 -5.09 0.81 9.51
CA ILE A 37 -4.40 0.41 8.28
C ILE A 37 -4.76 -1.04 7.98
N THR A 38 -5.30 -1.29 6.78
CA THR A 38 -5.79 -2.61 6.41
C THR A 38 -5.55 -2.89 4.93
N THR A 39 -5.54 -4.17 4.58
CA THR A 39 -5.52 -4.62 3.19
C THR A 39 -6.92 -4.97 2.67
N SER A 40 -7.93 -4.88 3.51
CA SER A 40 -9.32 -5.19 3.13
C SER A 40 -10.22 -4.02 3.48
N ASN A 41 -10.94 -3.51 2.49
CA ASN A 41 -11.91 -2.44 2.68
C ASN A 41 -13.06 -2.87 3.59
N SER A 42 -13.39 -4.16 3.63
CA SER A 42 -14.46 -4.68 4.48
C SER A 42 -14.11 -4.63 5.98
N ASP A 43 -12.83 -4.48 6.31
CA ASP A 43 -12.38 -4.35 7.70
C ASP A 43 -12.54 -2.93 8.23
N ILE A 44 -12.88 -1.97 7.39
CA ILE A 44 -13.02 -0.57 7.77
C ILE A 44 -14.49 -0.30 8.11
N ALA A 45 -14.77 -0.09 9.39
CA ALA A 45 -16.09 0.37 9.83
C ALA A 45 -16.17 1.90 9.74
N PRO A 46 -17.37 2.47 9.57
CA PRO A 46 -17.53 3.94 9.49
C PRO A 46 -16.96 4.70 10.69
N THR A 47 -16.88 4.06 11.85
CA THR A 47 -16.33 4.65 13.08
C THR A 47 -14.83 4.52 13.21
N GLU A 48 -14.18 3.73 12.35
CA GLU A 48 -12.73 3.48 12.39
C GLU A 48 -11.98 4.42 11.46
N LEU A 49 -12.19 5.72 11.62
CA LEU A 49 -11.55 6.76 10.82
C LEU A 49 -10.59 7.58 11.70
N PRO A 50 -9.47 8.08 11.17
CA PRO A 50 -9.00 7.93 9.78
C PRO A 50 -8.51 6.51 9.47
N ALA A 51 -8.54 6.15 8.19
CA ALA A 51 -8.15 4.82 7.74
C ALA A 51 -7.36 4.88 6.44
N ILE A 52 -6.47 3.92 6.27
CA ILE A 52 -5.73 3.71 5.03
C ILE A 52 -5.96 2.27 4.58
N TRP A 53 -6.40 2.11 3.34
CA TRP A 53 -6.56 0.83 2.69
C TRP A 53 -5.45 0.64 1.67
N LEU A 54 -4.63 -0.37 1.89
CA LEU A 54 -3.54 -0.74 0.99
C LEU A 54 -3.96 -1.98 0.23
N GLU A 55 -4.24 -1.81 -1.06
CA GLU A 55 -4.79 -2.87 -1.91
C GLU A 55 -3.78 -3.30 -2.95
N GLU A 56 -3.55 -4.62 -3.06
CA GLU A 56 -2.82 -5.17 -4.19
C GLU A 56 -3.75 -5.18 -5.40
N VAL A 57 -3.41 -4.38 -6.42
CA VAL A 57 -4.22 -4.27 -7.64
C VAL A 57 -3.86 -5.37 -8.61
N SER A 58 -2.57 -5.62 -8.79
CA SER A 58 -2.08 -6.67 -9.68
C SER A 58 -0.66 -7.06 -9.32
N SER A 59 -0.33 -8.31 -9.64
CA SER A 59 1.02 -8.85 -9.52
C SER A 59 1.27 -9.65 -10.78
N ILE A 60 2.07 -9.10 -11.69
CA ILE A 60 2.28 -9.65 -13.03
C ILE A 60 3.70 -10.18 -13.13
N GLU A 61 3.81 -11.44 -13.57
CA GLU A 61 5.10 -12.04 -13.81
C GLU A 61 5.90 -11.23 -14.82
N THR A 62 7.16 -10.98 -14.50
CA THR A 62 8.10 -10.31 -15.40
C THR A 62 9.47 -10.97 -15.24
N GLY A 63 10.30 -10.95 -16.30
CA GLY A 63 11.57 -11.65 -16.32
C GLY A 63 11.39 -13.13 -16.55
N GLU A 64 11.72 -13.60 -17.77
CA GLU A 64 11.54 -14.98 -18.17
C GLU A 64 12.79 -15.81 -17.95
N ASN A 65 12.59 -17.09 -17.58
CA ASN A 65 13.63 -18.11 -17.60
C ASN A 65 13.60 -18.87 -18.92
N LEU A 66 14.72 -19.46 -19.28
CA LEU A 66 14.82 -20.27 -20.51
C LEU A 66 13.86 -21.46 -20.50
N ASP A 67 13.66 -22.07 -19.33
CA ASP A 67 12.79 -23.23 -19.19
C ASP A 67 11.36 -22.85 -18.77
N ASN A 68 11.12 -21.58 -18.47
CA ASN A 68 9.82 -21.05 -18.10
C ASN A 68 9.19 -21.74 -16.89
N THR A 69 10.01 -22.29 -15.98
CA THR A 69 9.55 -23.06 -14.84
C THR A 69 9.55 -22.26 -13.52
N SER A 70 10.18 -21.08 -13.51
CA SER A 70 10.21 -20.26 -12.31
C SER A 70 9.93 -18.81 -12.62
N ILE A 71 9.49 -18.09 -11.58
CA ILE A 71 9.16 -16.67 -11.66
C ILE A 71 10.31 -15.90 -11.00
N ASN A 72 11.03 -15.09 -11.78
CA ASN A 72 12.17 -14.33 -11.30
C ASN A 72 11.77 -13.03 -10.63
N ALA A 73 10.72 -12.37 -11.16
CA ALA A 73 10.28 -11.10 -10.67
C ALA A 73 8.80 -10.90 -10.99
N VAL A 74 8.16 -10.01 -10.25
CA VAL A 74 6.78 -9.60 -10.52
C VAL A 74 6.71 -8.08 -10.58
N LEU A 75 5.83 -7.57 -11.43
CA LEU A 75 5.45 -6.16 -11.42
C LEU A 75 4.27 -6.03 -10.47
N GLU A 76 4.53 -5.47 -9.28
CA GLU A 76 3.54 -5.30 -8.23
C GLU A 76 2.92 -3.93 -8.34
N THR A 77 1.59 -3.86 -8.41
CA THR A 77 0.84 -2.60 -8.38
C THR A 77 -0.02 -2.56 -7.14
N VAL A 78 0.13 -1.48 -6.37
CA VAL A 78 -0.55 -1.27 -5.10
C VAL A 78 -1.33 0.03 -5.17
N GLN A 79 -2.57 0.01 -4.71
CA GLN A 79 -3.38 1.22 -4.55
C GLN A 79 -3.51 1.55 -3.07
N ILE A 80 -3.30 2.83 -2.75
CA ILE A 80 -3.52 3.34 -1.39
C ILE A 80 -4.72 4.27 -1.43
N THR A 81 -5.68 4.01 -0.54
CA THR A 81 -6.84 4.88 -0.34
C THR A 81 -6.84 5.36 1.10
N VAL A 82 -6.90 6.68 1.27
CA VAL A 82 -7.00 7.31 2.58
C VAL A 82 -8.43 7.79 2.78
N PHE A 83 -9.03 7.41 3.91
CA PHE A 83 -10.41 7.81 4.27
C PHE A 83 -10.37 8.66 5.53
N HIS A 84 -11.12 9.76 5.54
CA HIS A 84 -11.28 10.61 6.72
C HIS A 84 -12.58 11.37 6.64
N ASN A 85 -13.18 11.64 7.79
CA ASN A 85 -14.37 12.47 7.88
C ASN A 85 -14.06 13.88 8.42
N GLY A 86 -12.81 14.19 8.65
CA GLY A 86 -12.34 15.51 9.08
C GLY A 86 -12.11 16.46 7.93
N GLN A 87 -10.99 17.17 7.95
CA GLN A 87 -10.65 18.15 6.92
C GLN A 87 -9.83 17.52 5.79
N MET A 88 -9.97 18.05 4.59
CA MET A 88 -9.22 17.56 3.44
C MET A 88 -7.70 17.69 3.66
N LYS A 89 -7.26 18.72 4.38
CA LYS A 89 -5.82 18.88 4.69
C LYS A 89 -5.26 17.69 5.46
N ASP A 90 -6.09 17.04 6.28
CA ASP A 90 -5.66 15.85 7.05
C ASP A 90 -5.50 14.65 6.13
N VAL A 91 -6.41 14.49 5.15
CA VAL A 91 -6.29 13.45 4.12
C VAL A 91 -5.01 13.65 3.31
N LYS A 92 -4.73 14.88 2.90
CA LYS A 92 -3.53 15.21 2.13
C LYS A 92 -2.25 14.93 2.93
N ARG A 93 -2.27 15.22 4.22
CA ARG A 93 -1.13 14.94 5.11
C ARG A 93 -0.86 13.44 5.20
N LEU A 94 -1.90 12.66 5.42
CA LEU A 94 -1.79 11.20 5.48
C LEU A 94 -1.35 10.62 4.13
N MET A 95 -1.88 11.14 3.04
CA MET A 95 -1.49 10.70 1.70
C MET A 95 -0.03 11.04 1.42
N ASN A 96 0.44 12.23 1.79
CA ASN A 96 1.84 12.60 1.61
C ASN A 96 2.77 11.64 2.36
N ALA A 97 2.43 11.31 3.60
CA ALA A 97 3.21 10.35 4.37
C ALA A 97 3.19 8.96 3.70
N SER A 98 2.04 8.56 3.18
CA SER A 98 1.90 7.29 2.47
C SER A 98 2.74 7.25 1.19
N VAL A 99 2.75 8.33 0.42
CA VAL A 99 3.57 8.45 -0.79
C VAL A 99 5.05 8.33 -0.43
N LEU A 100 5.49 9.04 0.62
CA LEU A 100 6.88 8.97 1.07
C LEU A 100 7.26 7.57 1.52
N ALA A 101 6.38 6.89 2.26
CA ALA A 101 6.61 5.50 2.69
C ALA A 101 6.78 4.57 1.48
N MET A 102 5.91 4.70 0.48
CA MET A 102 6.00 3.88 -0.73
C MET A 102 7.28 4.18 -1.51
N LYS A 103 7.67 5.43 -1.61
CA LYS A 103 8.92 5.81 -2.29
C LYS A 103 10.15 5.26 -1.57
N GLN A 104 10.15 5.26 -0.24
CA GLN A 104 11.21 4.65 0.55
C GLN A 104 11.30 3.14 0.31
N MET A 105 10.18 2.51 -0.03
CA MET A 105 10.11 1.11 -0.41
C MET A 105 10.37 0.91 -1.92
N ARG A 106 10.84 1.93 -2.61
CA ARG A 106 11.22 1.92 -4.04
C ARG A 106 10.06 1.74 -5.00
N PHE A 107 8.85 2.04 -4.58
CA PHE A 107 7.70 2.10 -5.48
C PHE A 107 7.66 3.44 -6.19
N GLY A 108 7.36 3.40 -7.49
CA GLY A 108 7.11 4.60 -8.28
C GLY A 108 5.62 4.88 -8.39
N ALA A 109 5.24 6.15 -8.49
CA ALA A 109 3.85 6.53 -8.66
C ALA A 109 3.39 6.26 -10.09
N VAL A 110 2.31 5.49 -10.24
CA VAL A 110 1.63 5.28 -11.53
C VAL A 110 0.54 6.33 -11.70
N MET A 111 -0.13 6.64 -10.59
CA MET A 111 -1.18 7.66 -10.55
C MET A 111 -0.90 8.53 -9.33
N THR A 112 -0.74 9.83 -9.55
CA THR A 112 -0.60 10.80 -8.47
C THR A 112 -1.90 10.91 -7.69
N PRO A 113 -1.86 11.38 -6.42
CA PRO A 113 -3.05 11.40 -5.58
C PRO A 113 -4.20 12.18 -6.18
N ILE A 114 -5.38 11.58 -6.15
CA ILE A 114 -6.65 12.19 -6.53
C ILE A 114 -7.52 12.27 -5.28
N TYR A 115 -8.08 13.44 -5.02
CA TYR A 115 -8.87 13.70 -3.82
C TYR A 115 -10.32 13.95 -4.18
N THR A 116 -11.23 13.33 -3.42
CA THR A 116 -12.66 13.51 -3.61
C THR A 116 -13.36 13.68 -2.27
N THR A 117 -14.53 14.32 -2.30
CA THR A 117 -15.41 14.43 -1.14
C THR A 117 -16.79 13.92 -1.56
N THR A 118 -17.29 12.91 -0.83
CA THR A 118 -18.64 12.38 -1.03
C THR A 118 -19.35 12.47 0.31
N HIS A 119 -20.36 13.33 0.38
CA HIS A 119 -20.99 13.70 1.65
C HIS A 119 -19.91 14.25 2.61
N GLU A 120 -19.75 13.66 3.79
CA GLU A 120 -18.73 14.11 4.75
C GLU A 120 -17.42 13.32 4.62
N MET A 121 -17.38 12.28 3.78
CA MET A 121 -16.20 11.45 3.62
C MET A 121 -15.23 12.05 2.62
N LYS A 122 -14.02 12.34 3.08
CA LYS A 122 -12.90 12.79 2.24
C LYS A 122 -12.02 11.60 1.92
N THR A 123 -11.65 11.48 0.67
CA THR A 123 -10.90 10.32 0.17
C THR A 123 -9.75 10.78 -0.69
N GLY A 124 -8.59 10.15 -0.50
CA GLY A 124 -7.45 10.29 -1.39
C GLY A 124 -7.07 8.93 -1.94
N VAL A 125 -6.75 8.86 -3.23
CA VAL A 125 -6.36 7.60 -3.90
C VAL A 125 -5.11 7.83 -4.70
N ALA A 126 -4.15 6.90 -4.61
CA ALA A 126 -2.94 6.91 -5.41
C ALA A 126 -2.54 5.48 -5.75
N ARG A 127 -1.81 5.30 -6.85
CA ARG A 127 -1.30 3.98 -7.26
C ARG A 127 0.20 4.01 -7.42
N PHE A 128 0.82 2.89 -7.05
CA PHE A 128 2.26 2.71 -7.09
C PHE A 128 2.59 1.35 -7.69
N ARG A 129 3.76 1.27 -8.31
CA ARG A 129 4.25 -0.01 -8.82
C ARG A 129 5.73 -0.14 -8.61
N ARG A 130 6.17 -1.39 -8.51
CA ARG A 130 7.58 -1.76 -8.39
C ARG A 130 7.79 -3.13 -8.97
N ILE A 131 8.92 -3.34 -9.64
CA ILE A 131 9.37 -4.68 -10.02
C ILE A 131 10.08 -5.26 -8.81
N ILE A 132 9.60 -6.42 -8.33
CA ILE A 132 10.10 -7.07 -7.13
C ILE A 132 10.61 -8.46 -7.51
N GLY A 133 11.87 -8.77 -7.16
CA GLY A 133 12.45 -10.08 -7.29
C GLY A 133 12.42 -10.84 -5.98
N GLU A 134 12.57 -12.16 -6.06
CA GLU A 134 12.67 -12.99 -4.87
C GLU A 134 13.84 -12.54 -4.02
N GLY A 135 13.59 -12.33 -2.71
CA GLY A 135 14.63 -11.89 -1.79
C GLY A 135 14.88 -10.38 -1.76
N ASP A 136 14.15 -9.59 -2.55
CA ASP A 136 14.28 -8.15 -2.51
C ASP A 136 13.85 -7.59 -1.14
N SER A 137 14.50 -6.51 -0.73
CA SER A 137 14.17 -5.80 0.51
C SER A 137 13.18 -4.65 0.25
N PHE A 138 12.55 -4.22 1.32
CA PHE A 138 11.57 -3.12 1.30
C PHE A 138 11.95 -1.97 2.21
#